data_0352618dff424dfef73a7a7798fa56e7
#
_entry.id   0352618dff424dfef73a7a7798fa56e7
#
_cell.length_a   1.000
_cell.length_b   1.000
_cell.length_c   1.000
_cell.angle_alpha   90.00
_cell.angle_beta   90.00
_cell.angle_gamma   90.00
#
_symmetry.space_group_name_H-M   'P 1'
#
loop_
_entity.id
_entity.type
_entity.pdbx_description
1 polymer ?
#
loop_
_entity_poly.entity_id
_entity_poly.type
_entity_poly.pdbx_seq_one_letter_code
_entity_poly.pdbx_strand_id
1 'polypeptide(L)'
;MELLPERIRRKGFFYDFVKRGEKAMIYKQTDVEDDFIVAYEVFKVKVDQPKVVFGIQLNEREIFPANEDFGKWAWSCPNLERAEVKFQYLENLTEDIAQEEIPEEETPLDDE
;
A
#
# COMPACT_ATOMS: atom_id res chain seq x y z
N MET A 1 18.38 2.40 -2.55
CA MET A 1 17.05 1.91 -2.88
C MET A 1 16.15 3.08 -3.23
N GLU A 2 15.32 2.90 -4.23
CA GLU A 2 14.44 3.97 -4.64
C GLU A 2 13.12 3.87 -3.91
N LEU A 3 12.72 4.92 -3.22
CA LEU A 3 11.47 4.93 -2.47
C LEU A 3 10.33 5.42 -3.35
N LEU A 4 9.12 5.09 -2.97
CA LEU A 4 7.97 5.59 -3.70
C LEU A 4 7.88 7.10 -3.56
N PRO A 5 7.43 7.78 -4.61
CA PRO A 5 7.37 9.26 -4.56
C PRO A 5 6.22 9.73 -3.69
N GLU A 6 6.24 11.02 -3.36
CA GLU A 6 5.21 11.59 -2.53
C GLU A 6 3.88 11.65 -3.26
N ARG A 7 3.86 11.76 -4.55
CA ARG A 7 2.62 11.76 -5.32
C ARG A 7 2.75 10.85 -6.52
N ILE A 8 1.77 10.01 -6.72
CA ILE A 8 1.70 9.08 -7.84
C ILE A 8 0.39 9.34 -8.56
N ARG A 9 0.42 9.39 -9.87
CA ARG A 9 -0.81 9.54 -10.64
C ARG A 9 -1.09 8.27 -11.41
N ARG A 10 -2.32 7.74 -11.26
CA ARG A 10 -2.73 6.56 -11.97
C ARG A 10 -4.20 6.61 -12.30
N LYS A 11 -4.53 6.49 -13.58
CA LYS A 11 -5.90 6.32 -14.01
C LYS A 11 -6.91 7.25 -13.39
N GLY A 12 -6.64 8.52 -13.42
CA GLY A 12 -7.61 9.49 -12.94
C GLY A 12 -7.54 9.79 -11.46
N PHE A 13 -6.56 9.24 -10.76
CA PHE A 13 -6.42 9.50 -9.35
C PHE A 13 -5.02 9.93 -9.01
N PHE A 14 -4.90 10.74 -7.96
CA PHE A 14 -3.61 11.03 -7.36
C PHE A 14 -3.54 10.22 -6.08
N TYR A 15 -2.35 9.69 -5.79
CA TYR A 15 -2.11 8.97 -4.54
C TYR A 15 -1.02 9.76 -3.84
N ASP A 16 -1.37 10.38 -2.72
CA ASP A 16 -0.44 11.23 -1.99
C ASP A 16 0.03 10.56 -0.70
N PHE A 17 1.31 10.63 -0.46
CA PHE A 17 1.91 9.98 0.70
C PHE A 17 1.34 10.56 1.99
N VAL A 18 0.96 9.71 2.91
CA VAL A 18 0.45 10.12 4.20
C VAL A 18 1.40 9.69 5.31
N LYS A 19 1.82 8.43 5.30
CA LYS A 19 2.55 7.91 6.43
C LYS A 19 3.34 6.67 6.05
N ARG A 20 4.48 6.51 6.68
CA ARG A 20 5.32 5.35 6.43
C ARG A 20 5.81 4.77 7.74
N GLY A 21 5.74 3.45 7.89
CA GLY A 21 6.31 2.74 9.01
C GLY A 21 7.39 1.82 8.51
N GLU A 22 7.74 0.84 9.30
CA GLU A 22 8.74 -0.11 8.89
C GLU A 22 8.15 -1.17 7.96
N LYS A 23 6.90 -1.52 8.16
CA LYS A 23 6.30 -2.61 7.41
C LYS A 23 5.15 -2.19 6.52
N ALA A 24 4.63 -1.00 6.70
CA ALA A 24 3.44 -0.56 5.97
C ALA A 24 3.50 0.91 5.62
N MET A 25 2.63 1.31 4.71
CA MET A 25 2.51 2.70 4.27
C MET A 25 1.06 3.05 4.05
N ILE A 26 0.76 4.34 4.09
CA ILE A 26 -0.58 4.85 3.75
C ILE A 26 -0.45 5.93 2.69
N TYR A 27 -1.26 5.82 1.65
CA TYR A 27 -1.39 6.87 0.64
C TYR A 27 -2.85 7.27 0.54
N LYS A 28 -3.11 8.55 0.29
CA LYS A 28 -4.46 9.05 0.17
C LYS A 28 -4.82 9.15 -1.30
N GLN A 29 -5.94 8.57 -1.69
CA GLN A 29 -6.39 8.58 -3.07
C GLN A 29 -7.38 9.71 -3.27
N THR A 30 -7.11 10.61 -4.22
CA THR A 30 -8.02 11.69 -4.54
C THR A 30 -8.35 11.66 -6.02
N ASP A 31 -9.54 12.15 -6.34
CA ASP A 31 -9.97 12.21 -7.73
C ASP A 31 -9.30 13.40 -8.39
N VAL A 32 -8.71 13.19 -9.56
CA VAL A 32 -7.98 14.23 -10.23
C VAL A 32 -8.87 15.39 -10.65
N GLU A 33 -10.09 15.08 -11.08
CA GLU A 33 -10.96 16.14 -11.54
C GLU A 33 -11.71 16.86 -10.45
N ASP A 34 -12.29 16.10 -9.53
CA ASP A 34 -13.12 16.72 -8.51
C ASP A 34 -12.38 17.00 -7.22
N ASP A 35 -11.16 16.48 -7.10
CA ASP A 35 -10.34 16.81 -5.94
C ASP A 35 -10.94 16.39 -4.62
N PHE A 36 -11.72 15.33 -4.57
CA PHE A 36 -12.21 14.85 -3.30
C PHE A 36 -11.51 13.55 -2.94
N ILE A 37 -11.48 13.24 -1.65
CA ILE A 37 -10.80 12.06 -1.18
C ILE A 37 -11.66 10.84 -1.44
N VAL A 38 -11.10 9.88 -2.15
CA VAL A 38 -11.81 8.66 -2.48
C VAL A 38 -11.59 7.59 -1.43
N ALA A 39 -10.35 7.41 -0.99
CA ALA A 39 -10.03 6.36 -0.05
C ALA A 39 -8.63 6.56 0.47
N TYR A 40 -8.23 5.74 1.44
CA TYR A 40 -6.85 5.71 1.92
C TYR A 40 -6.35 4.30 1.66
N GLU A 41 -5.24 4.20 0.93
CA GLU A 41 -4.69 2.90 0.58
C GLU A 41 -3.62 2.54 1.59
N VAL A 42 -3.75 1.38 2.21
CA VAL A 42 -2.77 0.91 3.19
C VAL A 42 -2.14 -0.34 2.63
N PHE A 43 -0.83 -0.43 2.61
CA PHE A 43 -0.21 -1.62 2.04
C PHE A 43 1.13 -1.90 2.69
N LYS A 44 1.57 -3.14 2.54
CA LYS A 44 2.84 -3.55 3.08
C LYS A 44 3.96 -2.96 2.25
N VAL A 45 5.08 -2.67 2.88
CA VAL A 45 6.24 -2.20 2.15
C VAL A 45 6.81 -3.39 1.41
N LYS A 46 6.87 -3.30 0.10
CA LYS A 46 7.46 -4.34 -0.73
C LYS A 46 8.51 -3.74 -1.64
N VAL A 47 9.56 -4.49 -1.88
CA VAL A 47 10.69 -4.00 -2.64
C VAL A 47 10.95 -4.94 -3.79
N ASP A 48 11.14 -4.35 -4.97
CA ASP A 48 11.49 -5.13 -6.14
C ASP A 48 12.99 -5.32 -6.09
N GLN A 49 13.45 -6.54 -6.25
CA GLN A 49 14.85 -6.85 -6.09
C GLN A 49 15.67 -6.36 -7.28
N PRO A 50 16.96 -6.12 -7.11
CA PRO A 50 17.80 -5.71 -8.22
C PRO A 50 17.80 -6.79 -9.29
N LYS A 51 17.83 -6.37 -10.52
CA LYS A 51 17.85 -7.32 -11.63
C LYS A 51 18.40 -6.65 -12.88
N VAL A 52 18.71 -7.47 -13.88
CA VAL A 52 19.21 -6.96 -15.13
C VAL A 52 18.16 -7.26 -16.18
N VAL A 53 17.71 -6.24 -16.88
CA VAL A 53 16.71 -6.40 -17.91
C VAL A 53 17.26 -5.78 -19.18
N PHE A 54 17.39 -6.57 -20.23
CA PHE A 54 17.94 -6.12 -21.51
C PHE A 54 19.30 -5.45 -21.29
N GLY A 55 20.12 -6.03 -20.42
CA GLY A 55 21.44 -5.49 -20.19
C GLY A 55 21.50 -4.29 -19.29
N ILE A 56 20.36 -3.83 -18.78
CA ILE A 56 20.34 -2.66 -17.92
C ILE A 56 20.16 -3.10 -16.48
N GLN A 57 21.02 -2.60 -15.60
CA GLN A 57 20.95 -2.93 -14.19
C GLN A 57 19.87 -2.09 -13.53
N LEU A 58 18.89 -2.76 -12.91
CA LEU A 58 17.85 -2.06 -12.17
C LEU A 58 18.10 -2.28 -10.68
N ASN A 59 18.04 -1.20 -9.93
CA ASN A 59 18.29 -1.28 -8.50
C ASN A 59 17.03 -1.59 -7.73
N GLU A 60 17.17 -1.88 -6.44
CA GLU A 60 16.02 -2.09 -5.58
C GLU A 60 15.14 -0.89 -5.59
N ARG A 61 13.86 -1.09 -5.56
CA ARG A 61 12.92 0.03 -5.47
C ARG A 61 11.62 -0.45 -4.83
N GLU A 62 10.93 0.45 -4.17
CA GLU A 62 9.65 0.11 -3.56
C GLU A 62 8.59 0.01 -4.63
N ILE A 63 7.58 -0.82 -4.38
CA ILE A 63 6.53 -1.09 -5.34
C ILE A 63 5.21 -0.55 -4.82
N PHE A 64 4.45 0.11 -5.70
CA PHE A 64 3.10 0.54 -5.38
C PHE A 64 2.16 -0.58 -5.84
N PRO A 65 1.13 -0.94 -5.06
CA PRO A 65 0.31 -2.09 -5.42
C PRO A 65 -0.49 -1.89 -6.69
N ALA A 66 -0.67 -2.97 -7.43
CA ALA A 66 -1.52 -2.97 -8.60
C ALA A 66 -2.91 -3.39 -8.15
N ASN A 67 -3.88 -3.31 -9.05
CA ASN A 67 -5.25 -3.66 -8.70
C ASN A 67 -5.39 -5.06 -8.15
N GLU A 68 -4.66 -6.00 -8.71
CA GLU A 68 -4.81 -7.38 -8.26
C GLU A 68 -4.15 -7.63 -6.92
N ASP A 69 -3.42 -6.67 -6.37
CA ASP A 69 -2.77 -6.85 -5.10
C ASP A 69 -3.67 -6.47 -3.93
N PHE A 70 -4.77 -5.81 -4.21
CA PHE A 70 -5.66 -5.41 -3.13
C PHE A 70 -6.40 -6.63 -2.58
N GLY A 71 -6.40 -6.75 -1.26
CA GLY A 71 -6.89 -7.92 -0.60
C GLY A 71 -5.80 -8.91 -0.29
N LYS A 72 -4.60 -8.70 -0.84
CA LYS A 72 -3.47 -9.58 -0.57
C LYS A 72 -2.43 -8.89 0.27
N TRP A 73 -1.89 -7.79 -0.20
CA TRP A 73 -0.93 -7.04 0.60
C TRP A 73 -1.25 -5.54 0.60
N ALA A 74 -2.40 -5.17 0.05
CA ALA A 74 -2.86 -3.80 0.03
C ALA A 74 -4.35 -3.77 0.31
N TRP A 75 -4.83 -2.70 0.91
CA TRP A 75 -6.25 -2.57 1.26
C TRP A 75 -6.69 -1.12 1.11
N SER A 76 -7.93 -0.93 0.67
CA SER A 76 -8.52 0.40 0.55
C SER A 76 -9.39 0.64 1.75
N CYS A 77 -9.18 1.75 2.43
CA CYS A 77 -9.96 2.08 3.62
C CYS A 77 -10.76 3.35 3.38
N PRO A 78 -11.97 3.43 3.89
CA PRO A 78 -12.84 4.56 3.60
C PRO A 78 -12.42 5.86 4.26
N ASN A 79 -11.66 5.82 5.33
CA ASN A 79 -11.24 7.03 5.98
C ASN A 79 -9.90 6.80 6.68
N LEU A 80 -9.33 7.88 7.18
CA LEU A 80 -8.01 7.79 7.77
C LEU A 80 -8.01 6.96 9.04
N GLU A 81 -9.06 7.04 9.81
CA GLU A 81 -9.14 6.30 11.05
C GLU A 81 -9.03 4.81 10.79
N ARG A 82 -9.77 4.29 9.81
CA ARG A 82 -9.70 2.90 9.48
C ARG A 82 -8.35 2.56 8.89
N ALA A 83 -7.77 3.46 8.13
CA ALA A 83 -6.46 3.24 7.55
C ALA A 83 -5.41 3.13 8.65
N GLU A 84 -5.51 3.95 9.69
CA GLU A 84 -4.56 3.88 10.78
C GLU A 84 -4.67 2.57 11.53
N VAL A 85 -5.87 2.06 11.70
CA VAL A 85 -6.05 0.78 12.37
C VAL A 85 -5.38 -0.32 11.57
N LYS A 86 -5.60 -0.33 10.26
CA LYS A 86 -4.99 -1.36 9.42
C LYS A 86 -3.46 -1.20 9.39
N PHE A 87 -3.00 0.05 9.38
CA PHE A 87 -1.57 0.33 9.38
C PHE A 87 -0.93 -0.25 10.64
N GLN A 88 -1.53 -0.01 11.80
CA GLN A 88 -0.99 -0.54 13.04
C GLN A 88 -1.01 -2.06 13.06
N TYR A 89 -2.06 -2.64 12.52
CA TYR A 89 -2.14 -4.08 12.45
C TYR A 89 -0.96 -4.63 11.64
N LEU A 90 -0.68 -4.03 10.48
CA LEU A 90 0.41 -4.51 9.64
C LEU A 90 1.77 -4.28 10.30
N GLU A 91 1.92 -3.14 10.98
CA GLU A 91 3.20 -2.86 11.62
C GLU A 91 3.49 -3.83 12.75
N ASN A 92 2.46 -4.36 13.37
CA ASN A 92 2.63 -5.28 14.48
C ASN A 92 2.72 -6.74 14.09
N LEU A 93 2.60 -7.07 12.81
CA LEU A 93 2.71 -8.46 12.39
C LEU A 93 4.14 -8.91 12.47
N THR A 94 4.33 -10.15 12.91
CA THR A 94 5.64 -10.72 12.85
C THR A 94 5.79 -11.37 11.49
N GLU A 95 7.01 -11.72 11.16
CA GLU A 95 7.20 -12.32 9.88
C GLU A 95 6.50 -13.62 9.73
N ASP A 96 6.45 -14.40 10.76
CA ASP A 96 5.74 -15.65 10.71
C ASP A 96 4.28 -15.48 10.48
N ILE A 97 3.68 -14.58 11.21
CA ILE A 97 2.27 -14.36 11.05
C ILE A 97 1.99 -13.82 9.70
N ALA A 98 2.83 -12.98 9.20
CA ALA A 98 2.61 -12.42 7.90
C ALA A 98 2.56 -13.50 6.87
N GLN A 99 3.29 -14.59 7.08
CA GLN A 99 3.23 -15.56 6.11
C GLN A 99 2.04 -16.34 6.17
N GLU A 100 1.43 -16.48 7.28
CA GLU A 100 0.27 -17.20 7.31
C GLU A 100 -0.78 -16.60 6.76
N GLU A 101 -0.93 -15.91 6.21
CA GLU A 101 -1.91 -15.39 5.64
C GLU A 101 -2.67 -14.73 6.29
N ILE A 102 -2.96 -13.94 5.92
CA ILE A 102 -3.76 -13.19 6.46
C ILE A 102 -5.01 -13.63 6.60
N PRO A 103 -5.48 -13.68 7.58
CA PRO A 103 -6.75 -14.13 7.81
C PRO A 103 -7.60 -13.25 7.23
N GLU A 104 -8.35 -13.67 6.67
CA GLU A 104 -9.15 -12.90 6.10
C GLU A 104 -9.95 -12.39 6.98
N GLU A 105 -9.96 -12.75 7.88
CA GLU A 105 -10.79 -12.33 8.71
C GLU A 105 -10.80 -11.07 8.95
N GLU A 106 -10.00 -10.61 8.83
CA GLU A 106 -10.05 -9.42 9.14
C GLU A 106 -10.74 -8.75 8.32
N THR A 107 -11.01 -9.13 7.56
CA THR A 107 -11.59 -8.46 6.71
C THR A 107 -12.76 -8.09 7.04
N PRO A 108 -13.23 -8.55 7.52
CA PRO A 108 -14.41 -8.21 7.70
C PRO A 108 -14.59 -7.10 8.37
N LEU A 109 -14.11 -6.86 8.99
CA LEU A 109 -14.32 -5.88 9.63
C LEU A 109 -14.57 -4.92 8.91
N ASP A 110 -14.39 -5.04 8.16
CA ASP A 110 -14.58 -4.11 7.52
C ASP A 110 -15.68 -4.13 7.07
N ASP A 111 -16.04 -4.57 7.05
CA ASP A 111 -17.02 -4.59 6.66
C ASP A 111 -17.89 -4.27 7.23
N GLU A 112 -17.87 -4.08 7.76
CA GLU A 112 -18.59 -3.80 8.19
C GLU A 112 -19.06 -3.35 8.14
#